data_2e194d0895a99143479c322aa6f86f06
#
_entry.id   2e194d0895a99143479c322aa6f86f06
#
_cell.length_a   1.000
_cell.length_b   1.000
_cell.length_c   1.000
_cell.angle_alpha   90.00
_cell.angle_beta   90.00
_cell.angle_gamma   90.00
#
_symmetry.space_group_name_H-M   'P 1'
#
loop_
_entity.id
_entity.type
_entity.pdbx_description
1 polymer ?
#
loop_
_entity_poly.entity_id
_entity_poly.type
_entity_poly.pdbx_seq_one_letter_code
_entity_poly.pdbx_strand_id
1 'polypeptide(L)'
;ALMKKKMNKKDAIKNLNLIGDLDFNTPANDFYSNIEYSKFETYDENNNLILTMKYKNNKTIMEQQVEGNKIKMIKYFENFDPSSGKIVVYKNDILVRIMQIKNSILEGEFKVYYPSGKLLYIMNAKNGVLNGTAKSFYESGKIMSIGHFKDGESDGEFIEYDEEGKIIEKVLYKNGKIVK
;
A
#
# COMPACT_ATOMS: atom_id res chain seq x y z
N ALA A 1 20.57 -11.32 -16.83
CA ALA A 1 19.96 -12.58 -17.27
C ALA A 1 18.57 -12.76 -16.67
N LEU A 2 17.67 -13.35 -17.45
CA LEU A 2 16.32 -13.69 -17.01
C LEU A 2 16.26 -15.17 -16.67
N MET A 3 15.92 -15.50 -15.41
CA MET A 3 15.80 -16.88 -14.95
C MET A 3 14.34 -17.20 -14.59
N LYS A 4 13.86 -18.36 -15.05
CA LYS A 4 12.51 -18.87 -14.75
C LYS A 4 12.60 -19.95 -13.67
N LYS A 5 11.91 -19.76 -12.53
CA LYS A 5 11.81 -20.74 -11.43
C LYS A 5 10.36 -20.96 -11.03
N LYS A 6 10.04 -22.18 -10.66
CA LYS A 6 8.76 -22.48 -9.97
C LYS A 6 8.89 -22.07 -8.51
N MET A 7 7.92 -21.32 -8.01
CA MET A 7 7.85 -20.95 -6.60
C MET A 7 7.09 -22.00 -5.80
N ASN A 8 7.60 -22.36 -4.65
CA ASN A 8 6.90 -23.27 -3.75
C ASN A 8 5.88 -22.52 -2.88
N LYS A 9 4.94 -23.26 -2.30
CA LYS A 9 3.88 -22.72 -1.44
C LYS A 9 4.41 -21.95 -0.23
N LYS A 10 5.52 -22.40 0.35
CA LYS A 10 6.12 -21.79 1.53
C LYS A 10 6.64 -20.38 1.26
N ASP A 11 7.25 -20.16 0.10
CA ASP A 11 7.74 -18.84 -0.30
C ASP A 11 6.59 -17.88 -0.62
N ALA A 12 5.50 -18.37 -1.21
CA ALA A 12 4.29 -17.59 -1.44
C ALA A 12 3.69 -17.09 -0.12
N ILE A 13 3.54 -17.96 0.87
CA ILE A 13 3.01 -17.61 2.20
C ILE A 13 3.91 -16.62 2.92
N LYS A 14 5.24 -16.80 2.85
CA LYS A 14 6.20 -15.86 3.45
C LYS A 14 6.04 -14.46 2.89
N ASN A 15 5.88 -14.32 1.58
CA ASN A 15 5.68 -13.01 0.95
C ASN A 15 4.35 -12.37 1.35
N LEU A 16 3.30 -13.14 1.59
CA LEU A 16 2.03 -12.64 2.13
C LEU A 16 2.16 -12.12 3.55
N ASN A 17 2.86 -12.87 4.40
CA ASN A 17 3.05 -12.48 5.80
C ASN A 17 3.86 -11.18 5.96
N LEU A 18 4.72 -10.83 4.98
CA LEU A 18 5.44 -9.56 4.96
C LEU A 18 4.52 -8.35 4.74
N ILE A 19 3.34 -8.56 4.21
CA ILE A 19 2.41 -7.48 3.80
C ILE A 19 1.32 -7.26 4.84
N GLY A 20 1.21 -8.15 5.85
CA GLY A 20 0.17 -8.06 6.88
C GLY A 20 -1.24 -8.24 6.31
N ASP A 21 -2.20 -7.53 6.86
CA ASP A 21 -3.64 -7.66 6.57
C ASP A 21 -4.06 -7.04 5.23
N LEU A 22 -3.31 -7.27 4.17
CA LEU A 22 -3.75 -6.90 2.83
C LEU A 22 -4.92 -7.80 2.43
N ASP A 23 -6.12 -7.34 2.74
CA ASP A 23 -7.35 -8.01 2.36
C ASP A 23 -7.62 -7.79 0.86
N PHE A 24 -7.38 -8.82 0.07
CA PHE A 24 -7.77 -8.87 -1.33
C PHE A 24 -9.20 -9.38 -1.52
N ASN A 25 -10.03 -9.45 -0.45
CA ASN A 25 -11.35 -10.07 -0.45
C ASN A 25 -11.33 -11.55 -0.87
N THR A 26 -10.16 -12.15 -0.89
CA THR A 26 -9.97 -13.58 -1.14
C THR A 26 -9.18 -14.15 0.03
N PRO A 27 -9.67 -15.18 0.71
CA PRO A 27 -8.90 -15.83 1.76
C PRO A 27 -7.51 -16.18 1.24
N ALA A 28 -6.47 -15.67 1.88
CA ALA A 28 -5.08 -15.89 1.45
C ALA A 28 -4.76 -17.37 1.27
N ASN A 29 -5.40 -18.22 2.07
CA ASN A 29 -5.27 -19.67 2.00
C ASN A 29 -5.87 -20.27 0.72
N ASP A 30 -7.00 -19.75 0.23
CA ASP A 30 -7.63 -20.26 -1.00
C ASP A 30 -6.90 -19.78 -2.24
N PHE A 31 -6.37 -18.56 -2.22
CA PHE A 31 -5.63 -17.99 -3.33
C PHE A 31 -4.33 -18.76 -3.63
N TYR A 32 -3.66 -19.28 -2.60
CA TYR A 32 -2.37 -19.95 -2.73
C TYR A 32 -2.40 -21.47 -2.52
N SER A 33 -3.52 -22.05 -2.07
CA SER A 33 -3.57 -23.45 -1.64
C SER A 33 -3.36 -24.49 -2.77
N ASN A 34 -3.69 -24.18 -4.02
CA ASN A 34 -3.67 -25.13 -5.14
C ASN A 34 -3.01 -24.58 -6.41
N ILE A 35 -2.05 -23.67 -6.28
CA ILE A 35 -1.53 -22.93 -7.43
C ILE A 35 -0.08 -23.27 -7.71
N GLU A 36 0.22 -23.69 -8.93
CA GLU A 36 1.57 -23.65 -9.47
C GLU A 36 1.89 -22.23 -9.94
N TYR A 37 2.90 -21.63 -9.32
CA TYR A 37 3.43 -20.35 -9.74
C TYR A 37 4.65 -20.51 -10.61
N SER A 38 4.72 -19.71 -11.66
CA SER A 38 5.97 -19.44 -12.34
C SER A 38 6.56 -18.15 -11.82
N LYS A 39 7.87 -18.11 -11.65
CA LYS A 39 8.63 -16.94 -11.22
C LYS A 39 9.70 -16.62 -12.24
N PHE A 40 9.78 -15.35 -12.64
CA PHE A 40 10.88 -14.82 -13.44
C PHE A 40 11.68 -13.85 -12.59
N GLU A 41 12.99 -14.02 -12.58
CA GLU A 41 13.92 -13.15 -11.89
C GLU A 41 14.83 -12.46 -12.90
N THR A 42 14.99 -11.15 -12.75
CA THR A 42 15.88 -10.34 -13.57
C THR A 42 17.02 -9.81 -12.69
N TYR A 43 18.23 -9.87 -13.21
CA TYR A 43 19.45 -9.46 -12.52
C TYR A 43 20.16 -8.34 -13.29
N ASP A 44 20.86 -7.47 -12.57
CA ASP A 44 21.71 -6.44 -13.14
C ASP A 44 23.06 -7.03 -13.63
N GLU A 45 23.92 -6.15 -14.16
CA GLU A 45 25.26 -6.51 -14.67
C GLU A 45 26.15 -7.13 -13.61
N ASN A 46 25.94 -6.81 -12.33
CA ASN A 46 26.69 -7.31 -11.19
C ASN A 46 26.04 -8.55 -10.54
N ASN A 47 25.05 -9.14 -11.21
CA ASN A 47 24.31 -10.31 -10.75
C ASN A 47 23.47 -10.06 -9.47
N ASN A 48 23.05 -8.80 -9.23
CA ASN A 48 22.10 -8.48 -8.17
C ASN A 48 20.68 -8.61 -8.69
N LEU A 49 19.79 -9.22 -7.90
CA LEU A 49 18.37 -9.31 -8.21
C LEU A 49 17.74 -7.92 -8.20
N ILE A 50 17.07 -7.53 -9.28
CA ILE A 50 16.40 -6.24 -9.41
C ILE A 50 14.90 -6.35 -9.59
N LEU A 51 14.39 -7.46 -10.11
CA LEU A 51 12.98 -7.64 -10.39
C LEU A 51 12.58 -9.11 -10.26
N THR A 52 11.46 -9.35 -9.62
CA THR A 52 10.76 -10.64 -9.62
C THR A 52 9.34 -10.45 -10.12
N MET A 53 8.98 -11.24 -11.14
CA MET A 53 7.62 -11.32 -11.65
C MET A 53 7.04 -12.68 -11.30
N LYS A 54 5.81 -12.72 -10.84
CA LYS A 54 5.09 -13.95 -10.52
C LYS A 54 3.86 -14.09 -11.40
N TYR A 55 3.64 -15.32 -11.87
CA TYR A 55 2.59 -15.64 -12.82
C TYR A 55 1.76 -16.83 -12.34
N LYS A 56 0.49 -16.80 -12.69
CA LYS A 56 -0.44 -17.94 -12.63
C LYS A 56 -1.05 -18.12 -14.00
N ASN A 57 -0.97 -19.34 -14.55
CA ASN A 57 -1.51 -19.64 -15.88
C ASN A 57 -1.09 -18.60 -16.94
N ASN A 58 0.20 -18.24 -16.95
CA ASN A 58 0.80 -17.22 -17.83
C ASN A 58 0.24 -15.78 -17.65
N LYS A 59 -0.51 -15.51 -16.59
CA LYS A 59 -0.98 -14.17 -16.25
C LYS A 59 -0.22 -13.63 -15.04
N THR A 60 0.21 -12.39 -15.10
CA THR A 60 0.95 -11.75 -14.01
C THR A 60 0.05 -11.52 -12.79
N ILE A 61 0.52 -11.91 -11.62
CA ILE A 61 -0.18 -11.71 -10.35
C ILE A 61 0.56 -10.76 -9.42
N MET A 62 1.88 -10.64 -9.57
CA MET A 62 2.71 -9.81 -8.70
C MET A 62 3.98 -9.37 -9.42
N GLU A 63 4.39 -8.15 -9.15
CA GLU A 63 5.70 -7.59 -9.49
C GLU A 63 6.41 -7.16 -8.21
N GLN A 64 7.63 -7.62 -8.01
CA GLN A 64 8.47 -7.23 -6.88
C GLN A 64 9.74 -6.56 -7.38
N GLN A 65 9.97 -5.32 -6.99
CA GLN A 65 11.20 -4.58 -7.28
C GLN A 65 12.15 -4.68 -6.09
N VAL A 66 13.42 -4.91 -6.39
CA VAL A 66 14.50 -5.13 -5.41
C VAL A 66 15.65 -4.18 -5.69
N GLU A 67 16.23 -3.60 -4.65
CA GLU A 67 17.40 -2.74 -4.71
C GLU A 67 18.32 -3.06 -3.53
N GLY A 68 19.61 -3.36 -3.80
CA GLY A 68 20.58 -3.71 -2.76
C GLY A 68 20.16 -4.91 -1.90
N ASN A 69 19.60 -5.96 -2.50
CA ASN A 69 19.04 -7.15 -1.84
C ASN A 69 17.86 -6.86 -0.89
N LYS A 70 17.26 -5.68 -0.99
CA LYS A 70 16.11 -5.28 -0.19
C LYS A 70 14.90 -5.04 -1.09
N ILE A 71 13.72 -5.41 -0.61
CA ILE A 71 12.47 -5.15 -1.31
C ILE A 71 12.20 -3.64 -1.29
N LYS A 72 11.98 -3.06 -2.47
CA LYS A 72 11.62 -1.66 -2.65
C LYS A 72 10.12 -1.46 -2.80
N MET A 73 9.50 -2.31 -3.61
CA MET A 73 8.09 -2.21 -3.95
C MET A 73 7.54 -3.57 -4.33
N ILE A 74 6.30 -3.84 -3.95
CA ILE A 74 5.53 -4.97 -4.45
C ILE A 74 4.20 -4.45 -4.99
N LYS A 75 3.86 -4.86 -6.22
CA LYS A 75 2.55 -4.63 -6.81
C LYS A 75 1.80 -5.97 -6.86
N TYR A 76 0.60 -5.99 -6.32
CA TYR A 76 -0.33 -7.12 -6.41
C TYR A 76 -1.45 -6.75 -7.37
N PHE A 77 -1.59 -7.53 -8.45
CA PHE A 77 -2.53 -7.23 -9.52
C PHE A 77 -3.90 -7.84 -9.22
N GLU A 78 -4.93 -7.00 -9.26
CA GLU A 78 -6.31 -7.43 -9.16
C GLU A 78 -6.78 -8.02 -10.49
N ASN A 79 -7.37 -9.20 -10.45
CA ASN A 79 -7.86 -9.89 -11.66
C ASN A 79 -6.83 -9.99 -12.79
N PHE A 80 -5.53 -10.12 -12.45
CA PHE A 80 -4.42 -10.17 -13.40
C PHE A 80 -4.22 -8.88 -14.23
N ASP A 81 -4.84 -7.78 -13.83
CA ASP A 81 -4.72 -6.48 -14.47
C ASP A 81 -3.59 -5.67 -13.81
N PRO A 82 -2.47 -5.39 -14.51
CA PRO A 82 -1.35 -4.64 -13.95
C PRO A 82 -1.68 -3.16 -13.66
N SER A 83 -2.81 -2.67 -14.18
CA SER A 83 -3.27 -1.31 -13.91
C SER A 83 -4.11 -1.18 -12.64
N SER A 84 -4.47 -2.31 -12.02
CA SER A 84 -5.35 -2.36 -10.86
C SER A 84 -4.80 -3.29 -9.78
N GLY A 85 -4.90 -2.87 -8.54
CA GLY A 85 -4.47 -3.66 -7.39
C GLY A 85 -3.86 -2.83 -6.28
N LYS A 86 -3.01 -3.47 -5.47
CA LYS A 86 -2.32 -2.84 -4.34
C LYS A 86 -0.84 -2.65 -4.64
N ILE A 87 -0.32 -1.51 -4.22
CA ILE A 87 1.10 -1.17 -4.28
C ILE A 87 1.60 -1.01 -2.85
N VAL A 88 2.62 -1.79 -2.49
CA VAL A 88 3.26 -1.77 -1.18
C VAL A 88 4.68 -1.26 -1.35
N VAL A 89 5.04 -0.22 -0.63
CA VAL A 89 6.36 0.42 -0.73
C VAL A 89 7.14 0.21 0.57
N TYR A 90 8.38 -0.19 0.42
CA TYR A 90 9.34 -0.43 1.50
C TYR A 90 10.53 0.52 1.40
N LYS A 91 11.13 0.82 2.54
CA LYS A 91 12.42 1.49 2.65
C LYS A 91 13.26 0.75 3.70
N ASN A 92 14.40 0.19 3.27
CA ASN A 92 15.26 -0.63 4.14
C ASN A 92 14.49 -1.77 4.84
N ASP A 93 13.69 -2.53 4.07
CA ASP A 93 12.83 -3.62 4.53
C ASP A 93 11.72 -3.22 5.52
N ILE A 94 11.52 -1.91 5.71
CA ILE A 94 10.45 -1.38 6.54
C ILE A 94 9.29 -0.91 5.65
N LEU A 95 8.09 -1.35 5.98
CA LEU A 95 6.86 -0.91 5.30
C LEU A 95 6.66 0.59 5.48
N VAL A 96 6.56 1.34 4.38
CA VAL A 96 6.37 2.79 4.39
C VAL A 96 4.93 3.16 4.07
N ARG A 97 4.35 2.56 3.01
CA ARG A 97 3.00 2.89 2.58
C ARG A 97 2.36 1.79 1.76
N ILE A 98 1.04 1.79 1.78
CA ILE A 98 0.18 0.92 0.97
C ILE A 98 -0.78 1.81 0.21
N MET A 99 -0.90 1.58 -1.10
CA MET A 99 -1.79 2.32 -2.00
C MET A 99 -2.68 1.34 -2.75
N GLN A 100 -3.82 1.82 -3.20
CA GLN A 100 -4.68 1.09 -4.13
C GLN A 100 -4.78 1.86 -5.43
N ILE A 101 -4.72 1.14 -6.55
CA ILE A 101 -4.90 1.69 -7.89
C ILE A 101 -6.01 0.94 -8.62
N LYS A 102 -6.70 1.66 -9.47
CA LYS A 102 -7.67 1.11 -10.42
C LYS A 102 -7.51 1.87 -11.73
N ASN A 103 -7.31 1.14 -12.82
CA ASN A 103 -7.02 1.74 -14.13
C ASN A 103 -5.87 2.75 -14.08
N SER A 104 -4.78 2.42 -13.37
CA SER A 104 -3.58 3.24 -13.16
C SER A 104 -3.80 4.55 -12.38
N ILE A 105 -4.93 4.70 -11.71
CA ILE A 105 -5.31 5.88 -10.91
C ILE A 105 -5.47 5.45 -9.46
N LEU A 106 -5.04 6.29 -8.51
CA LEU A 106 -5.29 6.09 -7.10
C LEU A 106 -6.80 6.02 -6.83
N GLU A 107 -7.23 4.91 -6.24
CA GLU A 107 -8.63 4.65 -5.92
C GLU A 107 -8.74 3.82 -4.66
N GLY A 108 -9.38 4.37 -3.64
CA GLY A 108 -9.56 3.70 -2.36
C GLY A 108 -8.55 4.12 -1.30
N GLU A 109 -8.27 3.24 -0.37
CA GLU A 109 -7.50 3.52 0.83
C GLU A 109 -6.01 3.70 0.56
N PHE A 110 -5.43 4.70 1.21
CA PHE A 110 -4.00 5.01 1.20
C PHE A 110 -3.51 5.06 2.65
N LYS A 111 -2.50 4.27 2.97
CA LYS A 111 -1.91 4.20 4.31
C LYS A 111 -0.43 4.53 4.28
N VAL A 112 0.02 5.29 5.26
CA VAL A 112 1.44 5.59 5.52
C VAL A 112 1.78 5.15 6.94
N TYR A 113 2.96 4.58 7.11
CA TYR A 113 3.40 4.01 8.38
C TYR A 113 4.64 4.71 8.92
N TYR A 114 4.73 4.77 10.24
CA TYR A 114 5.98 5.10 10.94
C TYR A 114 7.04 4.03 10.70
N PRO A 115 8.33 4.35 10.86
CA PRO A 115 9.39 3.34 10.85
C PRO A 115 9.20 2.19 11.86
N SER A 116 8.46 2.43 12.94
CA SER A 116 8.08 1.43 13.93
C SER A 116 7.07 0.39 13.41
N GLY A 117 6.47 0.62 12.22
CA GLY A 117 5.41 -0.21 11.67
C GLY A 117 4.00 0.21 12.10
N LYS A 118 3.87 1.21 12.95
CA LYS A 118 2.57 1.74 13.37
C LYS A 118 2.00 2.68 12.32
N LEU A 119 0.67 2.72 12.21
CA LEU A 119 -0.04 3.56 11.26
C LEU A 119 0.16 5.05 11.59
N LEU A 120 0.59 5.83 10.60
CA LEU A 120 0.73 7.29 10.68
C LEU A 120 -0.46 8.01 10.04
N TYR A 121 -0.79 7.66 8.80
CA TYR A 121 -1.92 8.23 8.06
C TYR A 121 -2.81 7.16 7.46
N ILE A 122 -4.10 7.45 7.43
CA ILE A 122 -5.07 6.74 6.60
C ILE A 122 -5.92 7.77 5.87
N MET A 123 -5.99 7.65 4.56
CA MET A 123 -6.69 8.56 3.67
C MET A 123 -7.46 7.74 2.64
N ASN A 124 -8.41 8.38 1.95
CA ASN A 124 -9.13 7.77 0.85
C ASN A 124 -8.97 8.61 -0.41
N ALA A 125 -8.73 7.95 -1.53
CA ALA A 125 -8.66 8.56 -2.84
C ALA A 125 -9.82 8.11 -3.72
N LYS A 126 -10.31 9.01 -4.53
CA LYS A 126 -11.31 8.74 -5.57
C LYS A 126 -10.88 9.47 -6.84
N ASN A 127 -10.79 8.73 -7.94
CA ASN A 127 -10.35 9.28 -9.23
C ASN A 127 -9.01 10.04 -9.14
N GLY A 128 -8.06 9.53 -8.35
CA GLY A 128 -6.72 10.10 -8.21
C GLY A 128 -6.57 11.26 -7.24
N VAL A 129 -7.65 11.71 -6.60
CA VAL A 129 -7.63 12.82 -5.63
C VAL A 129 -8.15 12.40 -4.27
N LEU A 130 -7.74 13.10 -3.23
CA LEU A 130 -8.25 12.86 -1.87
C LEU A 130 -9.75 13.14 -1.80
N ASN A 131 -10.49 12.21 -1.20
CA ASN A 131 -11.93 12.34 -1.03
C ASN A 131 -12.37 11.56 0.21
N GLY A 132 -13.12 12.19 1.09
CA GLY A 132 -13.58 11.61 2.34
C GLY A 132 -12.70 11.98 3.55
N THR A 133 -12.77 11.19 4.60
CA THR A 133 -12.09 11.44 5.86
C THR A 133 -10.62 11.00 5.80
N ALA A 134 -9.72 11.87 6.28
CA ALA A 134 -8.31 11.56 6.50
C ALA A 134 -8.00 11.62 8.00
N LYS A 135 -7.23 10.66 8.49
CA LYS A 135 -6.82 10.60 9.89
C LYS A 135 -5.31 10.44 9.99
N SER A 136 -4.71 11.09 10.98
CA SER A 136 -3.34 10.82 11.38
C SER A 136 -3.29 10.35 12.84
N PHE A 137 -2.21 9.64 13.18
CA PHE A 137 -2.06 9.00 14.48
C PHE A 137 -0.66 9.27 15.03
N TYR A 138 -0.57 9.42 16.33
CA TYR A 138 0.70 9.33 17.06
C TYR A 138 1.21 7.89 17.06
N GLU A 139 2.48 7.68 17.31
CA GLU A 139 3.04 6.31 17.46
C GLU A 139 2.37 5.52 18.58
N SER A 140 1.77 6.18 19.56
CA SER A 140 0.94 5.56 20.59
C SER A 140 -0.34 4.91 20.05
N GLY A 141 -0.72 5.24 18.81
CA GLY A 141 -1.99 4.80 18.19
C GLY A 141 -3.16 5.74 18.45
N LYS A 142 -2.97 6.80 19.25
CA LYS A 142 -3.99 7.82 19.48
C LYS A 142 -4.12 8.74 18.27
N ILE A 143 -5.32 9.24 18.04
CA ILE A 143 -5.59 10.17 16.93
C ILE A 143 -4.82 11.48 17.15
N MET A 144 -4.06 11.90 16.12
CA MET A 144 -3.38 13.17 16.05
C MET A 144 -4.26 14.22 15.35
N SER A 145 -4.86 13.87 14.21
CA SER A 145 -5.74 14.76 13.47
C SER A 145 -6.83 14.02 12.71
N ILE A 146 -7.93 14.72 12.46
CA ILE A 146 -9.01 14.29 11.57
C ILE A 146 -9.31 15.46 10.64
N GLY A 147 -9.34 15.19 9.34
CA GLY A 147 -9.72 16.15 8.32
C GLY A 147 -10.67 15.52 7.30
N HIS A 148 -11.29 16.37 6.49
CA HIS A 148 -12.22 15.94 5.46
C HIS A 148 -11.85 16.58 4.13
N PHE A 149 -11.94 15.79 3.08
CA PHE A 149 -11.63 16.20 1.70
C PHE A 149 -12.80 15.94 0.79
N LYS A 150 -12.98 16.81 -0.17
CA LYS A 150 -13.93 16.68 -1.27
C LYS A 150 -13.23 17.08 -2.56
N ASP A 151 -13.18 16.17 -3.52
CA ASP A 151 -12.56 16.39 -4.84
C ASP A 151 -11.15 16.98 -4.76
N GLY A 152 -10.34 16.52 -3.81
CA GLY A 152 -8.95 16.93 -3.60
C GLY A 152 -8.75 18.17 -2.73
N GLU A 153 -9.82 18.86 -2.34
CA GLU A 153 -9.76 20.06 -1.49
C GLU A 153 -10.26 19.78 -0.07
N SER A 154 -9.69 20.50 0.91
CA SER A 154 -10.20 20.45 2.29
C SER A 154 -11.63 20.97 2.33
N ASP A 155 -12.56 20.19 2.86
CA ASP A 155 -13.97 20.55 2.99
C ASP A 155 -14.56 19.92 4.25
N GLY A 156 -14.88 20.74 5.25
CA GLY A 156 -15.35 20.32 6.56
C GLY A 156 -14.40 20.67 7.68
N GLU A 157 -14.62 20.08 8.84
CA GLU A 157 -13.78 20.32 10.01
C GLU A 157 -12.42 19.63 9.90
N PHE A 158 -11.38 20.37 10.29
CA PHE A 158 -10.05 19.85 10.60
C PHE A 158 -9.80 20.01 12.08
N ILE A 159 -9.48 18.92 12.77
CA ILE A 159 -9.28 18.91 14.22
C ILE A 159 -7.93 18.27 14.52
N GLU A 160 -7.12 18.96 15.32
CA GLU A 160 -5.89 18.41 15.90
C GLU A 160 -6.08 18.12 17.38
N TYR A 161 -5.50 17.02 17.82
CA TYR A 161 -5.50 16.54 19.20
C TYR A 161 -4.07 16.38 19.73
N ASP A 162 -3.88 16.60 21.01
CA ASP A 162 -2.66 16.18 21.71
C ASP A 162 -2.73 14.67 22.07
N GLU A 163 -1.66 14.13 22.64
CA GLU A 163 -1.61 12.72 23.04
C GLU A 163 -2.54 12.36 24.20
N GLU A 164 -3.05 13.33 24.94
CA GLU A 164 -4.08 13.15 25.96
C GLU A 164 -5.49 13.17 25.38
N GLY A 165 -5.63 13.43 24.06
CA GLY A 165 -6.91 13.51 23.36
C GLY A 165 -7.63 14.84 23.47
N LYS A 166 -6.93 15.88 23.96
CA LYS A 166 -7.44 17.24 24.04
C LYS A 166 -7.31 17.93 22.68
N ILE A 167 -8.32 18.69 22.30
CA ILE A 167 -8.29 19.47 21.06
C ILE A 167 -7.27 20.61 21.21
N ILE A 168 -6.29 20.64 20.28
CA ILE A 168 -5.31 21.72 20.15
C ILE A 168 -5.82 22.78 19.18
N GLU A 169 -6.40 22.35 18.07
CA GLU A 169 -6.86 23.23 17.00
C GLU A 169 -8.12 22.67 16.35
N LYS A 170 -9.00 23.56 15.94
CA LYS A 170 -10.19 23.24 15.16
C LYS A 170 -10.41 24.31 14.11
N VAL A 171 -10.41 23.92 12.85
CA VAL A 171 -10.58 24.81 11.69
C VAL A 171 -11.69 24.25 10.79
N LEU A 172 -12.52 25.14 10.27
CA LEU A 172 -13.53 24.78 9.28
C LEU A 172 -13.06 25.21 7.88
N TYR A 173 -13.05 24.25 6.97
CA TYR A 173 -12.74 24.48 5.56
C TYR A 173 -13.97 24.37 4.67
N LYS A 174 -14.00 25.17 3.62
CA LYS A 174 -14.97 25.09 2.53
C LYS A 174 -14.24 25.31 1.21
N ASN A 175 -14.26 24.28 0.31
CA ASN A 175 -13.59 24.33 -0.97
C ASN A 175 -12.11 24.78 -0.84
N GLY A 176 -11.36 24.18 0.06
CA GLY A 176 -9.94 24.46 0.31
C GLY A 176 -9.63 25.74 1.07
N LYS A 177 -10.63 26.53 1.45
CA LYS A 177 -10.46 27.81 2.17
C LYS A 177 -11.01 27.75 3.58
N ILE A 178 -10.33 28.44 4.49
CA ILE A 178 -10.79 28.59 5.88
C ILE A 178 -12.07 29.43 5.89
N VAL A 179 -13.08 28.93 6.57
CA VAL A 179 -14.33 29.65 6.83
C VAL A 179 -14.18 30.36 8.17
N LYS A 180 -14.40 31.68 8.17
CA LYS A 180 -14.37 32.48 9.38
C LYS A 180 -15.72 32.42 10.12
#